data_797cde5887b77a13c4ede680413d51c9
#
_entry.id   797cde5887b77a13c4ede680413d51c9
#
_cell.length_a   1.000
_cell.length_b   1.000
_cell.length_c   1.000
_cell.angle_alpha   90.00
_cell.angle_beta   90.00
_cell.angle_gamma   90.00
#
_symmetry.space_group_name_H-M   'P 1'
#
loop_
_entity.id
_entity.type
_entity.pdbx_description
1 polymer ?
#
loop_
_entity_poly.entity_id
_entity_poly.type
_entity_poly.pdbx_seq_one_letter_code
_entity_poly.pdbx_strand_id
1 'polypeptide(L)' 'PKEFIHIVRLQRALYTLQTQPDINFAQLAYECGYYDQSHLIKEFKVFSGYTPGEYLALCAPYSDYFSTL' A
#
# COMPACT_ATOMS: atom_id res chain seq x y z
N PRO A 1 4.52 -21.25 -2.94
CA PRO A 1 5.72 -20.60 -2.43
C PRO A 1 5.40 -19.34 -1.64
N LYS A 2 6.23 -19.03 -0.68
CA LYS A 2 6.01 -17.89 0.18
C LYS A 2 6.06 -16.57 -0.59
N GLU A 3 6.96 -16.48 -1.54
CA GLU A 3 7.10 -15.26 -2.33
C GLU A 3 5.85 -14.94 -3.12
N PHE A 4 5.20 -15.97 -3.63
CA PHE A 4 3.97 -15.78 -4.37
C PHE A 4 2.88 -15.19 -3.48
N ILE A 5 2.79 -15.68 -2.24
CA ILE A 5 1.81 -15.17 -1.29
C ILE A 5 2.09 -13.71 -0.94
N HIS A 6 3.36 -13.35 -0.77
CA HIS A 6 3.74 -11.97 -0.47
C HIS A 6 3.37 -11.04 -1.62
N ILE A 7 3.60 -11.49 -2.85
CA ILE A 7 3.28 -10.69 -4.02
C ILE A 7 1.78 -10.49 -4.15
N VAL A 8 1.00 -11.53 -3.91
CA VAL A 8 -0.46 -11.43 -3.98
C VAL A 8 -0.98 -10.45 -2.94
N ARG A 9 -0.45 -10.53 -1.71
CA ARG A 9 -0.87 -9.60 -0.66
C ARG A 9 -0.51 -8.16 -1.02
N LEU A 10 0.68 -7.96 -1.55
CA LEU A 10 1.11 -6.63 -1.97
C LEU A 10 0.22 -6.07 -3.07
N GLN A 11 -0.09 -6.89 -4.07
CA GLN A 11 -0.97 -6.45 -5.15
C GLN A 11 -2.35 -6.07 -4.63
N ARG A 12 -2.88 -6.82 -3.69
CA ARG A 12 -4.16 -6.51 -3.08
C ARG A 12 -4.10 -5.19 -2.32
N ALA A 13 -3.00 -4.98 -1.60
CA ALA A 13 -2.82 -3.73 -0.86
C ALA A 13 -2.73 -2.54 -1.81
N LEU A 14 -1.99 -2.67 -2.89
CA LEU A 14 -1.88 -1.61 -3.89
C LEU A 14 -3.24 -1.28 -4.49
N TYR A 15 -3.98 -2.30 -4.87
CA TYR A 15 -5.31 -2.10 -5.44
C TYR A 15 -6.24 -1.41 -4.44
N THR A 16 -6.23 -1.87 -3.20
CA THR A 16 -7.09 -1.30 -2.18
C THR A 16 -6.74 0.16 -1.90
N LEU A 17 -5.46 0.48 -1.86
CA LEU A 17 -5.04 1.87 -1.66
C LEU A 17 -5.47 2.76 -2.81
N GLN A 18 -5.45 2.24 -4.02
CA GLN A 18 -5.86 3.01 -5.19
C GLN A 18 -7.36 3.28 -5.19
N THR A 19 -8.15 2.31 -4.74
CA THR A 19 -9.60 2.44 -4.75
C THR A 19 -10.14 3.05 -3.47
N GLN A 20 -9.41 2.94 -2.38
CA GLN A 20 -9.83 3.46 -1.07
C GLN A 20 -8.67 4.19 -0.40
N PRO A 21 -8.25 5.35 -0.91
CA PRO A 21 -7.08 6.04 -0.36
C PRO A 21 -7.27 6.51 1.07
N ASP A 22 -8.51 6.60 1.55
CA ASP A 22 -8.79 7.00 2.92
C ASP A 22 -8.78 5.84 3.89
N ILE A 23 -8.51 4.63 3.42
CA ILE A 23 -8.57 3.46 4.28
C ILE A 23 -7.52 3.56 5.39
N ASN A 24 -7.91 3.14 6.59
CA ASN A 24 -7.02 3.04 7.73
C ASN A 24 -6.03 1.90 7.47
N PHE A 25 -4.75 2.11 7.79
CA PHE A 25 -3.75 1.10 7.52
C PHE A 25 -3.95 -0.18 8.34
N ALA A 26 -4.51 -0.07 9.53
CA ALA A 26 -4.85 -1.26 10.31
C ALA A 26 -5.93 -2.08 9.60
N GLN A 27 -6.91 -1.40 9.06
CA GLN A 27 -7.96 -2.04 8.29
C GLN A 27 -7.39 -2.66 7.02
N LEU A 28 -6.50 -1.95 6.35
CA LEU A 28 -5.85 -2.43 5.15
C LEU A 28 -5.09 -3.72 5.43
N ALA A 29 -4.33 -3.75 6.51
CA ALA A 29 -3.58 -4.93 6.90
C ALA A 29 -4.51 -6.11 7.13
N TYR A 30 -5.59 -5.87 7.83
CA TYR A 30 -6.57 -6.91 8.12
C TYR A 30 -7.17 -7.47 6.83
N GLU A 31 -7.58 -6.61 5.94
CA GLU A 31 -8.24 -7.03 4.71
C GLU A 31 -7.32 -7.75 3.75
N CYS A 32 -6.04 -7.41 3.79
CA CYS A 32 -5.07 -8.01 2.90
C CYS A 32 -4.39 -9.26 3.46
N GLY A 33 -4.75 -9.64 4.69
CA GLY A 33 -4.23 -10.86 5.27
C GLY A 33 -2.89 -10.70 5.96
N TYR A 34 -2.51 -9.49 6.31
CA TYR A 34 -1.30 -9.26 7.10
C TYR A 34 -1.58 -9.50 8.57
N TYR A 35 -0.54 -9.82 9.30
CA TYR A 35 -0.65 -10.09 10.72
C TYR A 35 -1.08 -8.84 11.49
N ASP A 36 -0.45 -7.72 11.18
CA ASP A 36 -0.81 -6.44 11.78
C ASP A 36 -0.33 -5.31 10.87
N GLN A 37 -0.59 -4.07 11.30
CA GLN A 37 -0.20 -2.89 10.54
C GLN A 37 1.31 -2.82 10.34
N SER A 38 2.07 -3.15 11.36
CA SER A 38 3.53 -3.11 11.27
C SER A 38 4.03 -4.10 10.22
N HIS A 39 3.44 -5.27 10.18
CA HIS A 39 3.79 -6.28 9.18
C HIS A 39 3.51 -5.78 7.77
N LEU A 40 2.35 -5.16 7.59
CA LEU A 40 1.99 -4.56 6.30
C LEU A 40 3.01 -3.52 5.88
N ILE A 41 3.33 -2.59 6.76
CA ILE A 41 4.24 -1.49 6.44
C ILE A 41 5.62 -2.04 6.08
N LYS A 42 6.11 -2.96 6.87
CA LYS A 42 7.43 -3.54 6.64
C LYS A 42 7.50 -4.29 5.31
N GLU A 43 6.52 -5.15 5.06
CA GLU A 43 6.50 -5.94 3.84
C GLU A 43 6.28 -5.07 2.61
N PHE A 44 5.40 -4.09 2.73
CA PHE A 44 5.14 -3.14 1.65
C PHE A 44 6.43 -2.43 1.26
N LYS A 45 7.20 -1.98 2.25
CA LYS A 45 8.45 -1.30 1.96
C LYS A 45 9.49 -2.22 1.34
N VAL A 46 9.56 -3.46 1.81
CA VAL A 46 10.52 -4.42 1.27
C VAL A 46 10.28 -4.69 -0.21
N PHE A 47 9.03 -4.84 -0.60
CA PHE A 47 8.71 -5.23 -1.96
C PHE A 47 8.48 -4.07 -2.91
N SER A 48 8.01 -2.94 -2.42
CA SER A 48 7.74 -1.79 -3.29
C SER A 48 8.78 -0.68 -3.17
N GLY A 49 9.55 -0.70 -2.09
CA GLY A 49 10.50 0.36 -1.82
C GLY A 49 9.89 1.54 -1.09
N TYR A 50 8.59 1.50 -0.82
CA TYR A 50 7.88 2.59 -0.15
C TYR A 50 7.00 2.05 0.95
N THR A 51 6.77 2.85 1.99
CA THR A 51 5.70 2.54 2.94
C THR A 51 4.36 2.85 2.29
N PRO A 52 3.25 2.30 2.84
CA PRO A 52 1.94 2.65 2.29
C PRO A 52 1.67 4.16 2.31
N GLY A 53 2.14 4.86 3.36
CA GLY A 53 1.99 6.30 3.43
C GLY A 53 2.77 7.02 2.35
N GLU A 54 4.00 6.58 2.10
CA GLU A 54 4.81 7.14 1.03
C GLU A 54 4.20 6.86 -0.35
N TYR A 55 3.66 5.66 -0.51
CA TYR A 55 3.01 5.30 -1.75
C TYR A 55 1.80 6.19 -2.03
N LEU A 56 1.00 6.44 -1.01
CA LEU A 56 -0.14 7.34 -1.14
C LEU A 56 0.31 8.75 -1.46
N ALA A 57 1.43 9.18 -0.89
CA ALA A 57 1.97 10.51 -1.18
C ALA A 57 2.43 10.61 -2.62
N LEU A 58 2.92 9.52 -3.19
CA LEU A 58 3.29 9.51 -4.61
C LEU A 58 2.06 9.55 -5.50
N CYS A 59 0.95 8.95 -5.07
CA CYS A 59 -0.28 8.94 -5.84
C CYS A 59 -1.13 10.18 -5.58
N ALA A 60 -1.12 10.68 -4.33
CA ALA A 60 -1.90 11.85 -3.95
C ALA A 60 -1.48 13.11 -4.70
N PRO A 61 -0.17 13.38 -4.85
CA PRO A 61 0.23 14.54 -5.64
C PRO A 61 -0.13 14.42 -7.09
N TYR A 62 -0.87 13.45 -7.38
CA TYR A 62 -1.42 13.27 -8.70
C TYR A 62 -2.02 14.57 -9.21
N SER A 63 -2.88 15.17 -8.40
CA SER A 63 -3.45 16.45 -8.79
C SER A 63 -2.43 17.58 -8.65
N ASP A 64 -1.56 17.52 -7.66
CA ASP A 64 -0.51 18.52 -7.50
C ASP A 64 0.46 18.46 -8.67
N TYR A 65 0.79 17.26 -9.07
CA TYR A 65 1.70 17.06 -10.17
C TYR A 65 1.16 17.69 -11.45
N PHE A 66 -0.10 17.46 -11.71
CA PHE A 66 -0.73 18.03 -12.89
C PHE A 66 -1.00 19.52 -12.76
N SER A 67 -1.20 19.98 -11.56
CA SER A 67 -1.45 21.40 -11.36
C SER A 67 -0.18 22.23 -11.49
N THR A 68 0.99 21.61 -11.34
CA THR A 68 2.25 22.33 -11.55
C THR A 68 2.63 22.38 -13.02
N LEU A 69 1.98 21.61 -13.80
CA LEU A 69 2.21 21.62 -15.24
C LEU A 69 1.35 22.69 -15.89
#